data_fdc79f20938bd300fb6da3fb677c0e48
#
_entry.id   fdc79f20938bd300fb6da3fb677c0e48
#
_cell.length_a   1.000
_cell.length_b   1.000
_cell.length_c   1.000
_cell.angle_alpha   90.00
_cell.angle_beta   90.00
_cell.angle_gamma   90.00
#
_symmetry.space_group_name_H-M   'P 1'
#
loop_
_entity.id
_entity.type
_entity.pdbx_description
1 polymer ?
#
loop_
_entity_poly.entity_id
_entity_poly.type
_entity_poly.pdbx_seq_one_letter_code
_entity_poly.pdbx_strand_id
1 'polypeptide(L)'
;LKDIPRKQAAVAAWLASKYRVAPEPIAALVAEAYVLSESTKIKPHMLLAVMAIESSFHPYIQSQAGAQGLMQVMTEIHVKKYDKYGGKLAAFDPLTNMRVGTQVLQEYIRMKGGVVEDGLLFYLGGDALQSDTGYVAKVLAEEARLDQVAAGEKVSTQP
;
A
#
# COMPACT_ATOMS: atom_id res chain seq x y z
N LEU A 1 -2.57 4.78 20.98
CA LEU A 1 -3.55 3.85 20.38
C LEU A 1 -4.95 4.00 20.95
N LYS A 2 -5.10 4.79 22.04
CA LYS A 2 -6.39 4.98 22.68
C LYS A 2 -7.42 5.69 21.81
N ASP A 3 -6.97 6.42 20.79
CA ASP A 3 -7.83 7.27 19.98
C ASP A 3 -8.00 6.79 18.52
N ILE A 4 -7.62 5.53 18.24
CA ILE A 4 -7.79 4.97 16.91
C ILE A 4 -9.26 4.64 16.68
N PRO A 5 -9.86 5.13 15.59
CA PRO A 5 -11.24 4.77 15.25
C PRO A 5 -11.42 3.25 15.17
N ARG A 6 -12.61 2.79 15.58
CA ARG A 6 -12.89 1.35 15.64
C ARG A 6 -12.61 0.62 14.34
N LYS A 7 -12.98 1.22 13.20
CA LYS A 7 -12.76 0.59 11.90
C LYS A 7 -11.28 0.41 11.61
N GLN A 8 -10.47 1.42 11.93
CA GLN A 8 -9.02 1.36 11.72
C GLN A 8 -8.39 0.32 12.65
N ALA A 9 -8.84 0.25 13.89
CA ALA A 9 -8.34 -0.74 14.85
C ALA A 9 -8.65 -2.16 14.38
N ALA A 10 -9.85 -2.40 13.85
CA ALA A 10 -10.23 -3.71 13.32
C ALA A 10 -9.37 -4.11 12.13
N VAL A 11 -9.14 -3.17 11.20
CA VAL A 11 -8.29 -3.39 10.03
C VAL A 11 -6.85 -3.70 10.47
N ALA A 12 -6.32 -2.92 11.40
CA ALA A 12 -4.96 -3.13 11.90
C ALA A 12 -4.81 -4.50 12.56
N ALA A 13 -5.76 -4.91 13.39
CA ALA A 13 -5.73 -6.21 14.06
C ALA A 13 -5.77 -7.35 13.05
N TRP A 14 -6.62 -7.24 12.03
CA TRP A 14 -6.75 -8.27 11.00
C TRP A 14 -5.45 -8.40 10.19
N LEU A 15 -4.86 -7.27 9.77
CA LEU A 15 -3.62 -7.26 9.02
C LEU A 15 -2.45 -7.82 9.85
N ALA A 16 -2.36 -7.42 11.12
CA ALA A 16 -1.32 -7.92 12.01
C ALA A 16 -1.40 -9.44 12.15
N SER A 17 -2.60 -9.98 12.27
CA SER A 17 -2.82 -11.42 12.37
C SER A 17 -2.47 -12.14 11.07
N LYS A 18 -3.01 -11.66 9.94
CA LYS A 18 -2.82 -12.33 8.66
C LYS A 18 -1.37 -12.34 8.22
N TYR A 19 -0.68 -11.22 8.35
CA TYR A 19 0.68 -11.05 7.85
C TYR A 19 1.74 -11.27 8.92
N ARG A 20 1.33 -11.60 10.14
CA ARG A 20 2.23 -11.91 11.26
C ARG A 20 3.22 -10.78 11.55
N VAL A 21 2.67 -9.57 11.62
CA VAL A 21 3.44 -8.37 11.92
C VAL A 21 2.99 -7.78 13.25
N ALA A 22 3.85 -6.97 13.87
CA ALA A 22 3.53 -6.38 15.16
C ALA A 22 2.34 -5.42 15.06
N PRO A 23 1.37 -5.46 16.00
CA PRO A 23 0.16 -4.65 15.91
C PRO A 23 0.41 -3.14 15.92
N GLU A 24 1.37 -2.66 16.70
CA GLU A 24 1.58 -1.22 16.84
C GLU A 24 2.11 -0.56 15.57
N PRO A 25 3.18 -1.10 14.91
CA PRO A 25 3.60 -0.56 13.63
C PRO A 25 2.52 -0.62 12.56
N ILE A 26 1.76 -1.73 12.50
CA ILE A 26 0.70 -1.85 11.50
C ILE A 26 -0.43 -0.84 11.75
N ALA A 27 -0.75 -0.57 13.01
CA ALA A 27 -1.76 0.44 13.35
C ALA A 27 -1.34 1.83 12.87
N ALA A 28 -0.07 2.16 12.97
CA ALA A 28 0.46 3.43 12.47
C ALA A 28 0.33 3.53 10.94
N LEU A 29 0.59 2.44 10.22
CA LEU A 29 0.44 2.40 8.76
C LEU A 29 -1.02 2.53 8.36
N VAL A 30 -1.93 1.88 9.07
CA VAL A 30 -3.37 1.99 8.82
C VAL A 30 -3.82 3.43 9.00
N ALA A 31 -3.43 4.07 10.09
CA ALA A 31 -3.79 5.47 10.35
C ALA A 31 -3.27 6.38 9.22
N GLU A 32 -2.03 6.18 8.77
CA GLU A 32 -1.45 6.96 7.68
C GLU A 32 -2.21 6.75 6.36
N ALA A 33 -2.65 5.52 6.08
CA ALA A 33 -3.43 5.22 4.89
C ALA A 33 -4.71 6.07 4.83
N TYR A 34 -5.38 6.20 5.97
CA TYR A 34 -6.59 7.01 6.05
C TYR A 34 -6.29 8.51 5.88
N VAL A 35 -5.16 8.98 6.40
CA VAL A 35 -4.73 10.37 6.20
C VAL A 35 -4.41 10.62 4.72
N LEU A 36 -3.61 9.76 4.10
CA LEU A 36 -3.23 9.90 2.70
C LEU A 36 -4.42 9.83 1.77
N SER A 37 -5.44 9.04 2.12
CA SER A 37 -6.67 8.93 1.34
C SER A 37 -7.40 10.26 1.22
N GLU A 38 -7.38 11.08 2.26
CA GLU A 38 -8.06 12.37 2.25
C GLU A 38 -7.47 13.30 1.18
N SER A 39 -6.15 13.34 1.05
CA SER A 39 -5.47 14.24 0.11
C SER A 39 -5.37 13.68 -1.30
N THR A 40 -5.28 12.36 -1.45
CA THR A 40 -5.05 11.72 -2.75
C THR A 40 -6.32 11.18 -3.40
N LYS A 41 -7.37 10.99 -2.62
CA LYS A 41 -8.63 10.36 -3.03
C LYS A 41 -8.49 8.88 -3.39
N ILE A 42 -7.34 8.27 -3.13
CA ILE A 42 -7.17 6.83 -3.24
C ILE A 42 -7.71 6.20 -1.95
N LYS A 43 -8.57 5.19 -2.08
CA LYS A 43 -9.19 4.55 -0.92
C LYS A 43 -8.12 3.98 0.02
N PRO A 44 -8.26 4.13 1.33
CA PRO A 44 -7.22 3.67 2.26
C PRO A 44 -6.99 2.17 2.19
N HIS A 45 -8.06 1.38 2.00
CA HIS A 45 -7.92 -0.07 1.91
C HIS A 45 -7.21 -0.49 0.63
N MET A 46 -7.29 0.31 -0.44
CA MET A 46 -6.49 0.06 -1.64
C MET A 46 -5.00 0.25 -1.37
N LEU A 47 -4.62 1.32 -0.66
CA LEU A 47 -3.22 1.53 -0.29
C LEU A 47 -2.69 0.37 0.55
N LEU A 48 -3.47 -0.07 1.53
CA LEU A 48 -3.10 -1.20 2.36
C LEU A 48 -3.03 -2.51 1.56
N ALA A 49 -3.94 -2.70 0.62
CA ALA A 49 -3.94 -3.88 -0.24
C ALA A 49 -2.70 -3.91 -1.15
N VAL A 50 -2.28 -2.76 -1.68
CA VAL A 50 -1.05 -2.68 -2.47
C VAL A 50 0.15 -3.11 -1.62
N MET A 51 0.27 -2.61 -0.39
CA MET A 51 1.34 -3.00 0.51
C MET A 51 1.32 -4.50 0.81
N ALA A 52 0.13 -5.06 1.01
CA ALA A 52 -0.04 -6.49 1.26
C ALA A 52 0.52 -7.33 0.09
N ILE A 53 0.16 -6.97 -1.13
CA ILE A 53 0.58 -7.73 -2.31
C ILE A 53 2.04 -7.48 -2.65
N GLU A 54 2.52 -6.25 -2.50
CA GLU A 54 3.89 -5.89 -2.86
C GLU A 54 4.93 -6.43 -1.90
N SER A 55 4.66 -6.41 -0.59
CA SER A 55 5.67 -6.71 0.41
C SER A 55 5.20 -7.60 1.56
N SER A 56 3.91 -7.94 1.63
CA SER A 56 3.32 -8.59 2.82
C SER A 56 3.65 -7.81 4.10
N PHE A 57 3.74 -6.50 4.00
CA PHE A 57 4.09 -5.58 5.09
C PHE A 57 5.50 -5.75 5.65
N HIS A 58 6.44 -6.27 4.85
CA HIS A 58 7.86 -6.33 5.21
C HIS A 58 8.58 -5.08 4.69
N PRO A 59 9.03 -4.17 5.58
CA PRO A 59 9.54 -2.87 5.14
C PRO A 59 10.93 -2.91 4.49
N TYR A 60 11.65 -4.02 4.61
CA TYR A 60 13.04 -4.12 4.13
C TYR A 60 13.20 -4.97 2.89
N ILE A 61 12.11 -5.36 2.24
CA ILE A 61 12.17 -6.16 1.01
C ILE A 61 12.71 -5.30 -0.14
N GLN A 62 13.58 -5.91 -0.93
CA GLN A 62 14.07 -5.31 -2.18
C GLN A 62 13.98 -6.35 -3.28
N SER A 63 13.41 -5.96 -4.44
CA SER A 63 13.33 -6.84 -5.60
C SER A 63 14.64 -6.81 -6.39
N GLN A 64 14.82 -7.78 -7.28
CA GLN A 64 15.98 -7.79 -8.17
C GLN A 64 16.04 -6.55 -9.07
N ALA A 65 14.89 -6.02 -9.44
CA ALA A 65 14.82 -4.82 -10.28
C ALA A 65 15.09 -3.52 -9.51
N GLY A 66 15.18 -3.58 -8.17
CA GLY A 66 15.47 -2.41 -7.35
C GLY A 66 14.26 -1.76 -6.70
N ALA A 67 13.09 -2.39 -6.76
CA ALA A 67 11.94 -1.93 -6.01
C ALA A 67 12.16 -2.15 -4.51
N GLN A 68 11.83 -1.17 -3.67
CA GLN A 68 12.20 -1.19 -2.26
C GLN A 68 11.02 -0.89 -1.35
N GLY A 69 10.96 -1.59 -0.23
CA GLY A 69 10.11 -1.26 0.91
C GLY A 69 8.66 -1.71 0.76
N LEU A 70 7.82 -1.19 1.64
CA LEU A 70 6.42 -1.61 1.78
C LEU A 70 5.62 -1.58 0.49
N MET A 71 5.77 -0.52 -0.30
CA MET A 71 5.03 -0.35 -1.56
C MET A 71 5.87 -0.70 -2.77
N GLN A 72 7.09 -1.22 -2.57
CA GLN A 72 7.99 -1.62 -3.65
C GLN A 72 8.18 -0.49 -4.67
N VAL A 73 8.60 0.66 -4.17
CA VAL A 73 8.88 1.83 -5.01
C VAL A 73 10.20 1.65 -5.74
N MET A 74 10.23 1.96 -7.02
CA MET A 74 11.46 2.00 -7.80
C MET A 74 12.24 3.27 -7.42
N THR A 75 13.05 3.16 -6.37
CA THR A 75 13.70 4.29 -5.72
C THR A 75 14.54 5.12 -6.67
N GLU A 76 15.29 4.48 -7.56
CA GLU A 76 16.16 5.22 -8.50
C GLU A 76 15.35 6.04 -9.50
N ILE A 77 14.18 5.57 -9.92
CA ILE A 77 13.30 6.32 -10.82
C ILE A 77 12.69 7.52 -10.10
N HIS A 78 12.36 7.34 -8.83
CA HIS A 78 11.62 8.33 -8.02
C HIS A 78 12.50 9.04 -7.01
N VAL A 79 13.82 9.05 -7.22
CA VAL A 79 14.78 9.52 -6.23
C VAL A 79 14.49 10.94 -5.73
N LYS A 80 14.01 11.81 -6.60
CA LYS A 80 13.71 13.20 -6.22
C LYS A 80 12.57 13.30 -5.20
N LYS A 81 11.63 12.34 -5.22
CA LYS A 81 10.52 12.33 -4.28
C LYS A 81 10.98 12.08 -2.84
N TYR A 82 12.17 11.50 -2.68
CA TYR A 82 12.74 11.23 -1.36
C TYR A 82 13.53 12.40 -0.79
N ASP A 83 13.81 13.45 -1.57
CA ASP A 83 14.67 14.55 -1.13
C ASP A 83 14.17 15.19 0.16
N LYS A 84 12.87 15.46 0.26
CA LYS A 84 12.29 16.07 1.46
C LYS A 84 12.26 15.16 2.68
N TYR A 85 12.57 13.88 2.49
CA TYR A 85 12.59 12.88 3.57
C TYR A 85 14.02 12.45 3.94
N GLY A 86 15.05 13.13 3.42
CA GLY A 86 16.44 12.81 3.73
C GLY A 86 17.17 12.01 2.67
N GLY A 87 16.55 11.79 1.50
CA GLY A 87 17.19 11.10 0.39
C GLY A 87 16.77 9.63 0.25
N LYS A 88 17.41 8.93 -0.67
CA LYS A 88 17.00 7.59 -1.07
C LYS A 88 17.12 6.51 0.03
N LEU A 89 17.93 6.74 1.05
CA LEU A 89 18.03 5.81 2.17
C LEU A 89 16.72 5.75 2.97
N ALA A 90 15.90 6.79 2.88
CA ALA A 90 14.60 6.82 3.53
C ALA A 90 13.57 5.88 2.88
N ALA A 91 13.91 5.25 1.75
CA ALA A 91 13.02 4.31 1.07
C ALA A 91 12.60 3.14 1.95
N PHE A 92 13.41 2.76 2.93
CA PHE A 92 13.09 1.67 3.85
C PHE A 92 12.37 2.14 5.11
N ASP A 93 12.22 3.45 5.31
CA ASP A 93 11.37 3.94 6.38
C ASP A 93 9.91 3.69 5.99
N PRO A 94 9.13 2.97 6.83
CA PRO A 94 7.79 2.55 6.44
C PRO A 94 6.86 3.69 6.03
N LEU A 95 6.79 4.75 6.84
CA LEU A 95 5.91 5.87 6.54
C LEU A 95 6.36 6.65 5.32
N THR A 96 7.67 6.85 5.17
CA THR A 96 8.22 7.54 3.99
C THR A 96 7.94 6.75 2.71
N ASN A 97 8.20 5.46 2.74
CA ASN A 97 7.93 4.60 1.58
C ASN A 97 6.45 4.68 1.19
N MET A 98 5.57 4.61 2.17
CA MET A 98 4.14 4.70 1.97
C MET A 98 3.73 6.04 1.35
N ARG A 99 4.27 7.15 1.84
CA ARG A 99 3.98 8.49 1.31
C ARG A 99 4.45 8.64 -0.13
N VAL A 100 5.67 8.21 -0.41
CA VAL A 100 6.22 8.27 -1.78
C VAL A 100 5.46 7.30 -2.69
N GLY A 101 5.23 6.08 -2.27
CA GLY A 101 4.50 5.10 -3.08
C GLY A 101 3.09 5.56 -3.42
N THR A 102 2.41 6.18 -2.47
CA THR A 102 1.06 6.73 -2.69
C THR A 102 1.09 7.86 -3.72
N GLN A 103 2.09 8.73 -3.64
CA GLN A 103 2.28 9.79 -4.63
C GLN A 103 2.52 9.22 -6.03
N VAL A 104 3.36 8.20 -6.13
CA VAL A 104 3.62 7.52 -7.41
C VAL A 104 2.34 6.91 -7.98
N LEU A 105 1.59 6.20 -7.15
CA LEU A 105 0.32 5.60 -7.58
C LEU A 105 -0.67 6.67 -8.04
N GLN A 106 -0.78 7.78 -7.32
CA GLN A 106 -1.65 8.88 -7.71
C GLN A 106 -1.24 9.45 -9.08
N GLU A 107 0.04 9.64 -9.32
CA GLU A 107 0.54 10.12 -10.61
C GLU A 107 0.21 9.14 -11.73
N TYR A 108 0.34 7.85 -11.48
CA TYR A 108 0.02 6.82 -12.48
C TYR A 108 -1.46 6.76 -12.80
N ILE A 109 -2.32 6.91 -11.79
CA ILE A 109 -3.76 6.99 -12.01
C ILE A 109 -4.10 8.20 -12.88
N ARG A 110 -3.50 9.37 -12.62
CA ARG A 110 -3.70 10.56 -13.43
C ARG A 110 -3.22 10.34 -14.88
N MET A 111 -2.06 9.71 -15.03
CA MET A 111 -1.49 9.37 -16.33
C MET A 111 -2.45 8.52 -17.16
N LYS A 112 -3.22 7.68 -16.50
CA LYS A 112 -4.19 6.79 -17.14
C LYS A 112 -5.61 7.40 -17.16
N GLY A 113 -5.71 8.72 -17.14
CA GLY A 113 -7.00 9.40 -17.29
C GLY A 113 -7.90 9.33 -16.07
N GLY A 114 -7.36 9.01 -14.91
CA GLY A 114 -8.14 8.87 -13.68
C GLY A 114 -8.71 7.47 -13.46
N VAL A 115 -8.39 6.52 -14.33
CA VAL A 115 -8.85 5.13 -14.19
C VAL A 115 -7.95 4.40 -13.19
N VAL A 116 -8.50 4.11 -12.02
CA VAL A 116 -7.74 3.56 -10.89
C VAL A 116 -7.09 2.22 -11.25
N GLU A 117 -7.85 1.32 -11.88
CA GLU A 117 -7.33 -0.01 -12.22
C GLU A 117 -6.20 0.06 -13.22
N ASP A 118 -6.27 0.98 -14.19
CA ASP A 118 -5.19 1.15 -15.17
C ASP A 118 -3.94 1.74 -14.52
N GLY A 119 -4.09 2.70 -13.62
CA GLY A 119 -2.98 3.24 -12.84
C GLY A 119 -2.33 2.19 -11.96
N LEU A 120 -3.15 1.36 -11.34
CA LEU A 120 -2.68 0.25 -10.50
C LEU A 120 -1.92 -0.78 -11.33
N LEU A 121 -2.44 -1.14 -12.51
CA LEU A 121 -1.76 -2.07 -13.40
C LEU A 121 -0.39 -1.52 -13.79
N PHE A 122 -0.32 -0.24 -14.15
CA PHE A 122 0.95 0.41 -14.49
C PHE A 122 1.91 0.41 -13.30
N TYR A 123 1.40 0.68 -12.10
CA TYR A 123 2.19 0.66 -10.87
C TYR A 123 2.83 -0.71 -10.64
N LEU A 124 2.05 -1.77 -10.83
CA LEU A 124 2.48 -3.14 -10.52
C LEU A 124 3.46 -3.71 -11.56
N GLY A 125 3.53 -3.17 -12.76
CA GLY A 125 4.43 -3.74 -13.76
C GLY A 125 4.67 -2.90 -15.00
N GLY A 126 4.07 -1.71 -15.05
CA GLY A 126 4.19 -0.84 -16.20
C GLY A 126 3.59 -1.43 -17.46
N ASP A 127 3.99 -0.86 -18.59
CA ASP A 127 3.49 -1.30 -19.90
C ASP A 127 4.04 -2.67 -20.33
N ALA A 128 5.02 -3.19 -19.60
CA ALA A 128 5.58 -4.51 -19.88
C ALA A 128 4.60 -5.63 -19.54
N LEU A 129 3.60 -5.36 -18.69
CA LEU A 129 2.55 -6.31 -18.36
C LEU A 129 1.38 -6.09 -19.31
N GLN A 130 1.44 -6.69 -20.47
CA GLN A 130 0.36 -6.60 -21.45
C GLN A 130 -0.86 -7.42 -21.08
N SER A 131 -0.73 -8.30 -20.11
CA SER A 131 -1.84 -9.05 -19.56
C SER A 131 -1.85 -8.89 -18.07
N ASP A 132 -3.04 -8.84 -17.48
CA ASP A 132 -3.23 -8.90 -16.04
C ASP A 132 -2.60 -10.21 -15.55
N THR A 133 -1.49 -10.10 -14.80
CA THR A 133 -0.83 -11.25 -14.20
C THR A 133 -1.57 -11.73 -12.94
N GLY A 134 -2.76 -11.20 -12.69
CA GLY A 134 -3.53 -11.46 -11.50
C GLY A 134 -3.22 -10.52 -10.33
N TYR A 135 -2.23 -9.64 -10.47
CA TYR A 135 -1.86 -8.72 -9.38
C TYR A 135 -2.98 -7.72 -9.08
N VAL A 136 -3.60 -7.15 -10.12
CA VAL A 136 -4.72 -6.22 -9.92
C VAL A 136 -5.86 -6.94 -9.21
N ALA A 137 -6.21 -8.14 -9.66
CA ALA A 137 -7.26 -8.94 -9.03
C ALA A 137 -6.94 -9.24 -7.57
N LYS A 138 -5.68 -9.54 -7.24
CA LYS A 138 -5.26 -9.80 -5.86
C LYS A 138 -5.40 -8.56 -4.98
N VAL A 139 -5.00 -7.40 -5.50
CA VAL A 139 -5.15 -6.13 -4.77
C VAL A 139 -6.61 -5.84 -4.51
N LEU A 140 -7.47 -5.96 -5.53
CA LEU A 140 -8.89 -5.68 -5.38
C LEU A 140 -9.57 -6.67 -4.42
N ALA A 141 -9.16 -7.92 -4.44
CA ALA A 141 -9.69 -8.92 -3.51
C ALA A 141 -9.29 -8.60 -2.06
N GLU A 142 -8.05 -8.19 -1.84
CA GLU A 142 -7.61 -7.82 -0.50
C GLU A 142 -8.30 -6.54 -0.03
N GLU A 143 -8.47 -5.56 -0.91
CA GLU A 143 -9.24 -4.37 -0.60
C GLU A 143 -10.65 -4.71 -0.15
N ALA A 144 -11.31 -5.62 -0.86
CA ALA A 144 -12.66 -6.06 -0.51
C ALA A 144 -12.71 -6.72 0.87
N ARG A 145 -11.68 -7.53 1.22
CA ARG A 145 -11.60 -8.13 2.55
C ARG A 145 -11.46 -7.06 3.64
N LEU A 146 -10.64 -6.06 3.39
CA LEU A 146 -10.45 -4.95 4.34
C LEU A 146 -11.74 -4.14 4.51
N ASP A 147 -12.50 -3.94 3.44
CA ASP A 147 -13.81 -3.30 3.53
C ASP A 147 -14.75 -4.09 4.43
N GLN A 148 -14.76 -5.41 4.30
CA GLN A 148 -15.59 -6.29 5.13
C GLN A 148 -15.16 -6.24 6.59
N VAL A 149 -13.85 -6.27 6.85
CA VAL A 149 -13.31 -6.15 8.20
C VAL A 149 -13.72 -4.83 8.84
N ALA A 150 -13.58 -3.73 8.09
CA ALA A 150 -13.97 -2.40 8.58
C ALA A 150 -15.47 -2.30 8.86
N ALA A 151 -16.29 -3.06 8.13
CA ALA A 151 -17.74 -3.12 8.33
C ALA A 151 -18.15 -4.00 9.52
N GLY A 152 -17.19 -4.62 10.20
CA GLY A 152 -17.46 -5.47 11.35
C GLY A 152 -17.72 -6.93 11.03
N GLU A 153 -17.52 -7.33 9.77
CA GLU A 153 -17.70 -8.73 9.39
C GLU A 153 -16.50 -9.57 9.80
N LYS A 154 -16.76 -10.85 10.03
CA LYS A 154 -15.68 -11.81 10.29
C LYS A 154 -15.09 -12.27 8.97
N VAL A 155 -13.80 -12.02 8.77
CA VAL A 155 -13.08 -12.39 7.56
C VAL A 155 -11.92 -13.29 7.93
N SER A 156 -11.80 -14.42 7.26
CA SER A 156 -10.71 -15.37 7.51
C SER A 156 -9.36 -14.72 7.15
N THR A 157 -8.35 -14.99 7.98
CA THR A 157 -6.96 -14.63 7.69
C THR A 157 -6.22 -15.75 6.96
N GLN A 158 -6.87 -16.88 6.74
CA GLN A 158 -6.27 -17.99 5.99
C GLN A 158 -6.25 -17.68 4.49
N PRO A 159 -5.25 -18.20 3.76
CA PRO A 159 -5.17 -18.00 2.31
C PRO A 159 -6.39 -18.59 1.57
#